data_69f92a276c23a0d1d0df251e9d926181
#
_entry.id   69f92a276c23a0d1d0df251e9d926181
#
_cell.length_a   1.000
_cell.length_b   1.000
_cell.length_c   1.000
_cell.angle_alpha   90.00
_cell.angle_beta   90.00
_cell.angle_gamma   90.00
#
_symmetry.space_group_name_H-M   'P 1'
#
loop_
_entity.id
_entity.type
_entity.pdbx_description
1 polymer ?
#
loop_
_entity_poly.entity_id
_entity_poly.type
_entity_poly.pdbx_seq_one_letter_code
_entity_poly.pdbx_strand_id
1 'polypeptide(L)'
;MKEKNDTTIHSAVINRAISYIFDHVDEDISVDDVAKHCSYSKYHLMRLFRENMDEALYQFIKRVRLERSAWKLKVEKERSVTEIGIEYGYSSSNFATAFRKHLNTSPTDFRKTSEQLVEQSSFAHGISLDEIEDAGEQITIEHLEPMLVVYERKKGNYHNLSAEWCAFIEKYSDLATEDTLYIECTIDDPSITDENSCMFELCQTIARNHPALK
;
A
#
# COMPACT_ATOMS: atom_id res chain seq x y z
N MET A 1 21.56 23.83 -5.03
CA MET A 1 21.64 22.66 -5.92
C MET A 1 21.98 21.36 -5.19
N LYS A 2 22.86 21.33 -4.17
CA LYS A 2 23.14 20.11 -3.37
C LYS A 2 21.93 19.62 -2.54
N GLU A 3 21.18 20.49 -1.89
CA GLU A 3 20.03 20.11 -1.03
C GLU A 3 18.88 19.46 -1.84
N LYS A 4 18.55 19.97 -3.03
CA LYS A 4 17.52 19.36 -3.88
C LYS A 4 17.90 17.95 -4.37
N ASN A 5 19.18 17.71 -4.63
CA ASN A 5 19.68 16.42 -5.07
C ASN A 5 19.65 15.39 -3.92
N ASP A 6 19.97 15.82 -2.71
CA ASP A 6 19.95 14.97 -1.50
C ASP A 6 18.51 14.52 -1.17
N THR A 7 17.53 15.42 -1.20
CA THR A 7 16.13 15.12 -0.94
C THR A 7 15.57 14.12 -1.96
N THR A 8 15.92 14.24 -3.23
CA THR A 8 15.48 13.31 -4.29
C THR A 8 16.07 11.91 -4.10
N ILE A 9 17.35 11.82 -3.74
CA ILE A 9 18.02 10.53 -3.47
C ILE A 9 17.39 9.87 -2.24
N HIS A 10 17.12 10.63 -1.18
CA HIS A 10 16.49 10.13 0.04
C HIS A 10 15.08 9.57 -0.26
N SER A 11 14.27 10.29 -1.02
CA SER A 11 12.94 9.82 -1.42
C SER A 11 13.00 8.52 -2.22
N ALA A 12 13.96 8.39 -3.15
CA ALA A 12 14.14 7.17 -3.94
C ALA A 12 14.53 5.96 -3.07
N VAL A 13 15.40 6.16 -2.06
CA VAL A 13 15.80 5.11 -1.12
C VAL A 13 14.62 4.68 -0.24
N ILE A 14 13.86 5.64 0.27
CA ILE A 14 12.67 5.37 1.09
C ILE A 14 11.62 4.62 0.27
N ASN A 15 11.33 5.03 -0.97
CA ASN A 15 10.40 4.33 -1.84
C ASN A 15 10.85 2.89 -2.12
N ARG A 16 12.16 2.66 -2.32
CA ARG A 16 12.72 1.32 -2.49
C ARG A 16 12.53 0.46 -1.24
N ALA A 17 12.76 1.04 -0.06
CA ALA A 17 12.54 0.34 1.21
C ALA A 17 11.07 -0.05 1.40
N ILE A 18 10.16 0.88 1.12
CA ILE A 18 8.71 0.65 1.22
C ILE A 18 8.26 -0.43 0.24
N SER A 19 8.67 -0.36 -1.04
CA SER A 19 8.34 -1.39 -2.04
C SER A 19 8.83 -2.76 -1.60
N TYR A 20 10.09 -2.87 -1.17
CA TYR A 20 10.64 -4.13 -0.67
C TYR A 20 9.83 -4.70 0.52
N ILE A 21 9.42 -3.84 1.46
CA ILE A 21 8.59 -4.27 2.59
C ILE A 21 7.23 -4.79 2.11
N PHE A 22 6.57 -4.10 1.19
CA PHE A 22 5.27 -4.54 0.68
C PHE A 22 5.35 -5.85 -0.09
N ASP A 23 6.42 -6.06 -0.86
CA ASP A 23 6.62 -7.26 -1.66
C ASP A 23 6.95 -8.50 -0.82
N HIS A 24 7.45 -8.31 0.43
CA HIS A 24 7.96 -9.40 1.29
C HIS A 24 7.36 -9.39 2.70
N VAL A 25 6.25 -8.68 2.91
CA VAL A 25 5.68 -8.46 4.27
C VAL A 25 5.20 -9.75 4.94
N ASP A 26 4.83 -10.75 4.17
CA ASP A 26 4.45 -12.11 4.58
C ASP A 26 5.66 -13.03 4.80
N GLU A 27 6.86 -12.58 4.46
CA GLU A 27 8.10 -13.28 4.75
C GLU A 27 8.71 -12.84 6.10
N ASP A 28 9.71 -13.59 6.58
CA ASP A 28 10.44 -13.22 7.81
C ASP A 28 11.52 -12.17 7.51
N ILE A 29 11.08 -10.98 7.04
CA ILE A 29 11.97 -9.86 6.77
C ILE A 29 12.37 -9.13 8.06
N SER A 30 13.64 -8.72 8.11
CA SER A 30 14.20 -7.88 9.16
C SER A 30 14.60 -6.48 8.64
N VAL A 31 14.85 -5.57 9.57
CA VAL A 31 15.42 -4.25 9.23
C VAL A 31 16.76 -4.37 8.49
N ASP A 32 17.54 -5.41 8.79
CA ASP A 32 18.82 -5.67 8.13
C ASP A 32 18.63 -6.08 6.66
N ASP A 33 17.58 -6.84 6.34
CA ASP A 33 17.27 -7.25 4.97
C ASP A 33 16.85 -6.05 4.13
N VAL A 34 15.98 -5.20 4.68
CA VAL A 34 15.58 -3.93 4.02
C VAL A 34 16.82 -3.05 3.77
N ALA A 35 17.71 -2.94 4.75
CA ALA A 35 18.92 -2.12 4.62
C ALA A 35 19.87 -2.65 3.55
N LYS A 36 20.06 -3.98 3.48
CA LYS A 36 20.83 -4.64 2.42
C LYS A 36 20.23 -4.39 1.04
N HIS A 37 18.91 -4.57 0.90
CA HIS A 37 18.20 -4.31 -0.35
C HIS A 37 18.41 -2.88 -0.84
N CYS A 38 18.39 -1.92 0.08
CA CYS A 38 18.63 -0.51 -0.24
C CYS A 38 20.11 -0.15 -0.44
N SER A 39 21.05 -1.08 -0.20
CA SER A 39 22.50 -0.82 -0.19
C SER A 39 22.94 0.23 0.83
N TYR A 40 22.30 0.24 1.98
CA TYR A 40 22.58 1.15 3.10
C TYR A 40 22.95 0.38 4.38
N SER A 41 23.69 1.03 5.27
CA SER A 41 23.83 0.49 6.62
C SER A 41 22.50 0.59 7.37
N LYS A 42 22.22 -0.37 8.25
CA LYS A 42 21.02 -0.42 9.09
C LYS A 42 20.73 0.91 9.79
N TYR A 43 21.73 1.45 10.47
CA TYR A 43 21.58 2.68 11.25
C TYR A 43 21.27 3.90 10.37
N HIS A 44 21.91 3.98 9.21
CA HIS A 44 21.66 5.07 8.27
C HIS A 44 20.25 4.98 7.69
N LEU A 45 19.82 3.78 7.24
CA LEU A 45 18.47 3.61 6.73
C LEU A 45 17.40 3.90 7.80
N MET A 46 17.57 3.39 9.03
CA MET A 46 16.63 3.65 10.12
C MET A 46 16.46 5.15 10.41
N ARG A 47 17.56 5.91 10.42
CA ARG A 47 17.51 7.36 10.61
C ARG A 47 16.80 8.04 9.45
N LEU A 48 17.21 7.73 8.23
CA LEU A 48 16.64 8.29 7.01
C LEU A 48 15.14 8.00 6.90
N PHE A 49 14.74 6.76 7.21
CA PHE A 49 13.35 6.35 7.20
C PHE A 49 12.51 7.16 8.19
N ARG A 50 12.98 7.30 9.42
CA ARG A 50 12.30 8.07 10.46
C ARG A 50 12.15 9.56 10.10
N GLU A 51 13.19 10.16 9.50
CA GLU A 51 13.17 11.56 9.08
C GLU A 51 12.16 11.82 7.94
N ASN A 52 11.89 10.82 7.08
CA ASN A 52 11.01 10.99 5.93
C ASN A 52 9.58 10.47 6.18
N MET A 53 9.41 9.45 7.02
CA MET A 53 8.10 8.78 7.23
C MET A 53 7.45 9.15 8.56
N ASP A 54 8.16 9.88 9.43
CA ASP A 54 7.74 10.19 10.81
C ASP A 54 7.41 8.92 11.64
N GLU A 55 7.94 7.78 11.22
CA GLU A 55 7.75 6.47 11.83
C GLU A 55 9.06 5.68 11.81
N ALA A 56 9.35 4.92 12.88
CA ALA A 56 10.52 4.05 12.87
C ALA A 56 10.33 2.85 11.93
N LEU A 57 11.35 2.50 11.15
CA LEU A 57 11.31 1.43 10.16
C LEU A 57 10.76 0.10 10.71
N TYR A 58 11.18 -0.29 11.93
CA TYR A 58 10.65 -1.49 12.59
C TYR A 58 9.15 -1.39 12.90
N GLN A 59 8.67 -0.21 13.31
CA GLN A 59 7.25 -0.01 13.59
C GLN A 59 6.44 -0.03 12.30
N PHE A 60 6.97 0.54 11.23
CA PHE A 60 6.38 0.48 9.90
C PHE A 60 6.19 -0.97 9.43
N ILE A 61 7.23 -1.81 9.46
CA ILE A 61 7.13 -3.23 9.09
C ILE A 61 6.05 -3.93 9.93
N LYS A 62 6.05 -3.70 11.24
CA LYS A 62 5.08 -4.30 12.15
C LYS A 62 3.65 -3.85 11.85
N ARG A 63 3.44 -2.57 11.58
CA ARG A 63 2.15 -2.00 11.21
C ARG A 63 1.64 -2.62 9.92
N VAL A 64 2.44 -2.61 8.86
CA VAL A 64 2.08 -3.17 7.56
C VAL A 64 1.71 -4.66 7.68
N ARG A 65 2.44 -5.45 8.46
CA ARG A 65 2.09 -6.86 8.74
C ARG A 65 0.70 -7.02 9.34
N LEU A 66 0.36 -6.20 10.34
CA LEU A 66 -0.95 -6.25 10.98
C LEU A 66 -2.07 -5.79 10.04
N GLU A 67 -1.85 -4.73 9.30
CA GLU A 67 -2.83 -4.19 8.37
C GLU A 67 -3.08 -5.14 7.18
N ARG A 68 -2.03 -5.74 6.63
CA ARG A 68 -2.16 -6.79 5.60
C ARG A 68 -2.86 -8.03 6.12
N SER A 69 -2.54 -8.46 7.36
CA SER A 69 -3.26 -9.57 7.99
C SER A 69 -4.74 -9.25 8.23
N ALA A 70 -5.07 -8.00 8.57
CA ALA A 70 -6.45 -7.55 8.71
C ALA A 70 -7.20 -7.58 7.38
N TRP A 71 -6.56 -7.11 6.30
CA TRP A 71 -7.12 -7.21 4.96
C TRP A 71 -7.38 -8.67 4.56
N LYS A 72 -6.45 -9.58 4.81
CA LYS A 72 -6.66 -11.03 4.57
C LYS A 72 -7.81 -11.61 5.39
N LEU A 73 -7.94 -11.21 6.66
CA LEU A 73 -9.08 -11.60 7.48
C LEU A 73 -10.44 -11.15 6.89
N LYS A 74 -10.45 -10.02 6.20
CA LYS A 74 -11.64 -9.45 5.56
C LYS A 74 -12.02 -10.21 4.28
N VAL A 75 -11.05 -10.66 3.48
CA VAL A 75 -11.29 -11.24 2.15
C VAL A 75 -11.19 -12.76 2.11
N GLU A 76 -10.34 -13.39 2.93
CA GLU A 76 -10.13 -14.84 2.94
C GLU A 76 -10.92 -15.51 4.08
N LYS A 77 -12.22 -15.68 3.88
CA LYS A 77 -13.16 -16.14 4.91
C LYS A 77 -12.88 -17.59 5.38
N GLU A 78 -12.42 -18.45 4.49
CA GLU A 78 -12.18 -19.88 4.75
C GLU A 78 -10.90 -20.16 5.56
N ARG A 79 -9.96 -19.22 5.54
CA ARG A 79 -8.71 -19.40 6.28
C ARG A 79 -8.87 -19.07 7.76
N SER A 80 -8.26 -19.86 8.62
CA SER A 80 -8.31 -19.61 10.06
C SER A 80 -7.52 -18.35 10.44
N VAL A 81 -7.95 -17.70 11.52
CA VAL A 81 -7.24 -16.54 12.12
C VAL A 81 -5.79 -16.89 12.46
N THR A 82 -5.56 -18.13 12.91
CA THR A 82 -4.22 -18.62 13.29
C THR A 82 -3.30 -18.75 12.07
N GLU A 83 -3.78 -19.31 10.97
CA GLU A 83 -3.01 -19.46 9.73
C GLU A 83 -2.59 -18.09 9.18
N ILE A 84 -3.52 -17.13 9.15
CA ILE A 84 -3.21 -15.77 8.72
C ILE A 84 -2.18 -15.11 9.65
N GLY A 85 -2.33 -15.26 10.97
CA GLY A 85 -1.34 -14.73 11.92
C GLY A 85 0.07 -15.32 11.72
N ILE A 86 0.17 -16.62 11.45
CA ILE A 86 1.45 -17.30 11.21
C ILE A 86 2.09 -16.81 9.91
N GLU A 87 1.33 -16.65 8.84
CA GLU A 87 1.80 -16.12 7.54
C GLU A 87 2.51 -14.78 7.70
N TYR A 88 1.98 -13.91 8.56
CA TYR A 88 2.58 -12.58 8.82
C TYR A 88 3.61 -12.60 9.97
N GLY A 89 4.17 -13.76 10.32
CA GLY A 89 5.28 -13.90 11.27
C GLY A 89 4.89 -13.81 12.74
N TYR A 90 3.61 -14.00 13.08
CA TYR A 90 3.17 -14.03 14.47
C TYR A 90 2.99 -15.47 14.98
N SER A 91 3.35 -15.73 16.24
CA SER A 91 2.86 -16.93 16.91
C SER A 91 1.36 -16.79 17.22
N SER A 92 0.66 -17.94 17.33
CA SER A 92 -0.79 -17.97 17.61
C SER A 92 -1.18 -17.15 18.86
N SER A 93 -0.34 -17.14 19.90
CA SER A 93 -0.59 -16.39 21.14
C SER A 93 -0.32 -14.89 21.00
N ASN A 94 0.62 -14.49 20.15
CA ASN A 94 1.04 -13.10 20.01
C ASN A 94 0.19 -12.34 19.00
N PHE A 95 -0.37 -13.01 17.99
CA PHE A 95 -1.17 -12.37 16.95
C PHE A 95 -2.36 -11.63 17.52
N ALA A 96 -3.22 -12.28 18.27
CA ALA A 96 -4.41 -11.67 18.84
C ALA A 96 -4.09 -10.47 19.76
N THR A 97 -2.99 -10.54 20.49
CA THR A 97 -2.55 -9.45 21.37
C THR A 97 -2.03 -8.26 20.56
N ALA A 98 -1.18 -8.51 19.55
CA ALA A 98 -0.64 -7.46 18.68
C ALA A 98 -1.75 -6.79 17.86
N PHE A 99 -2.66 -7.59 17.30
CA PHE A 99 -3.80 -7.15 16.52
C PHE A 99 -4.73 -6.25 17.34
N ARG A 100 -5.12 -6.71 18.55
CA ARG A 100 -5.97 -5.91 19.46
C ARG A 100 -5.32 -4.60 19.86
N LYS A 101 -4.00 -4.62 20.09
CA LYS A 101 -3.26 -3.40 20.42
C LYS A 101 -3.23 -2.39 19.27
N HIS A 102 -3.25 -2.85 18.03
CA HIS A 102 -3.15 -2.00 16.84
C HIS A 102 -4.53 -1.53 16.36
N LEU A 103 -5.51 -2.45 16.26
CA LEU A 103 -6.84 -2.18 15.69
C LEU A 103 -7.96 -2.05 16.73
N ASN A 104 -7.64 -2.10 18.05
CA ASN A 104 -8.59 -2.01 19.16
C ASN A 104 -9.70 -3.06 19.15
N THR A 105 -9.56 -4.14 18.39
CA THR A 105 -10.52 -5.26 18.28
C THR A 105 -9.78 -6.59 18.16
N SER A 106 -10.44 -7.70 18.47
CA SER A 106 -9.83 -9.01 18.23
C SER A 106 -9.88 -9.38 16.73
N PRO A 107 -8.96 -10.23 16.23
CA PRO A 107 -9.01 -10.69 14.84
C PRO A 107 -10.35 -11.33 14.46
N THR A 108 -10.93 -12.10 15.38
CA THR A 108 -12.22 -12.79 15.18
C THR A 108 -13.38 -11.81 15.13
N ASP A 109 -13.40 -10.82 16.02
CA ASP A 109 -14.46 -9.80 16.03
C ASP A 109 -14.34 -8.89 14.82
N PHE A 110 -13.11 -8.53 14.44
CA PHE A 110 -12.82 -7.77 13.23
C PHE A 110 -13.40 -8.45 11.98
N ARG A 111 -13.14 -9.75 11.80
CA ARG A 111 -13.70 -10.55 10.69
C ARG A 111 -15.23 -10.48 10.67
N LYS A 112 -15.88 -10.78 11.80
CA LYS A 112 -17.35 -10.75 11.91
C LYS A 112 -17.95 -9.38 11.57
N THR A 113 -17.35 -8.31 12.09
CA THR A 113 -17.82 -6.94 11.81
C THR A 113 -17.64 -6.59 10.32
N SER A 114 -16.53 -7.00 9.72
CA SER A 114 -16.27 -6.77 8.28
C SER A 114 -17.30 -7.50 7.40
N GLU A 115 -17.66 -8.73 7.74
CA GLU A 115 -18.71 -9.49 7.05
C GLU A 115 -20.07 -8.80 7.12
N GLN A 116 -20.46 -8.34 8.31
CA GLN A 116 -21.71 -7.60 8.51
C GLN A 116 -21.76 -6.29 7.73
N LEU A 117 -20.65 -5.56 7.66
CA LEU A 117 -20.58 -4.31 6.89
C LEU A 117 -20.72 -4.55 5.39
N VAL A 118 -20.14 -5.60 4.86
CA VAL A 118 -20.29 -5.98 3.44
C VAL A 118 -21.75 -6.33 3.14
N GLU A 119 -22.39 -7.14 3.96
CA GLU A 119 -23.81 -7.48 3.81
C GLU A 119 -24.70 -6.22 3.84
N GLN A 120 -24.48 -5.33 4.82
CA GLN A 120 -25.25 -4.09 4.93
C GLN A 120 -25.01 -3.14 3.76
N SER A 121 -23.79 -3.06 3.25
CA SER A 121 -23.44 -2.22 2.09
C SER A 121 -24.12 -2.72 0.82
N SER A 122 -24.14 -4.03 0.60
CA SER A 122 -24.84 -4.63 -0.55
C SER A 122 -26.33 -4.34 -0.53
N PHE A 123 -26.95 -4.45 0.64
CA PHE A 123 -28.36 -4.07 0.82
C PHE A 123 -28.62 -2.57 0.62
N ALA A 124 -27.75 -1.71 1.10
CA ALA A 124 -27.89 -0.26 1.02
C ALA A 124 -27.80 0.28 -0.44
N HIS A 125 -27.07 -0.39 -1.30
CA HIS A 125 -26.90 0.00 -2.71
C HIS A 125 -27.93 -0.69 -3.64
N GLY A 126 -28.80 -1.55 -3.11
CA GLY A 126 -29.82 -2.23 -3.87
C GLY A 126 -29.27 -3.20 -4.94
N ILE A 127 -28.00 -3.55 -4.83
CA ILE A 127 -27.35 -4.51 -5.72
C ILE A 127 -27.60 -5.90 -5.16
N SER A 128 -28.32 -6.75 -5.90
CA SER A 128 -28.50 -8.15 -5.52
C SER A 128 -27.21 -8.96 -5.73
N LEU A 129 -27.06 -10.05 -4.98
CA LEU A 129 -25.94 -10.97 -5.22
C LEU A 129 -25.97 -11.54 -6.63
N ASP A 130 -27.16 -11.77 -7.18
CA ASP A 130 -27.35 -12.24 -8.55
C ASP A 130 -26.86 -11.22 -9.60
N GLU A 131 -27.03 -9.91 -9.34
CA GLU A 131 -26.50 -8.84 -10.20
C GLU A 131 -24.98 -8.75 -10.14
N ILE A 132 -24.36 -9.10 -9.02
CA ILE A 132 -22.90 -9.18 -8.86
C ILE A 132 -22.37 -10.42 -9.62
N GLU A 133 -23.06 -11.55 -9.54
CA GLU A 133 -22.70 -12.76 -10.30
C GLU A 133 -22.84 -12.52 -11.81
N ASP A 134 -23.91 -11.87 -12.25
CA ASP A 134 -24.14 -11.51 -13.67
C ASP A 134 -23.08 -10.51 -14.17
N ALA A 135 -22.67 -9.54 -13.33
CA ALA A 135 -21.56 -8.64 -13.65
C ALA A 135 -20.21 -9.38 -13.71
N GLY A 136 -20.03 -10.44 -12.93
CA GLY A 136 -18.85 -11.30 -12.95
C GLY A 136 -18.64 -12.02 -14.29
N GLU A 137 -19.70 -12.38 -14.99
CA GLU A 137 -19.61 -12.98 -16.34
C GLU A 137 -19.09 -12.00 -17.40
N GLN A 138 -19.15 -10.70 -17.15
CA GLN A 138 -18.66 -9.66 -18.06
C GLN A 138 -17.22 -9.21 -17.74
N ILE A 139 -16.60 -9.73 -16.68
CA ILE A 139 -15.23 -9.41 -16.31
C ILE A 139 -14.28 -10.22 -17.20
N THR A 140 -13.43 -9.51 -17.94
CA THR A 140 -12.33 -10.09 -18.71
C THR A 140 -11.01 -9.84 -18.01
N ILE A 141 -10.16 -10.87 -18.00
CA ILE A 141 -8.78 -10.73 -17.51
C ILE A 141 -7.88 -10.55 -18.74
N GLU A 142 -7.21 -9.42 -18.82
CA GLU A 142 -6.28 -9.12 -19.90
C GLU A 142 -4.84 -9.03 -19.36
N HIS A 143 -3.90 -9.48 -20.18
CA HIS A 143 -2.48 -9.29 -19.90
C HIS A 143 -2.06 -7.93 -20.43
N LEU A 144 -1.63 -7.05 -19.53
CA LEU A 144 -1.09 -5.73 -19.89
C LEU A 144 0.42 -5.81 -20.07
N GLU A 145 0.91 -5.22 -21.16
CA GLU A 145 2.35 -5.04 -21.36
C GLU A 145 2.94 -4.11 -20.28
N PRO A 146 4.18 -4.37 -19.83
CA PRO A 146 4.84 -3.52 -18.86
C PRO A 146 4.91 -2.06 -19.31
N MET A 147 4.35 -1.17 -18.50
CA MET A 147 4.35 0.27 -18.75
C MET A 147 5.51 0.94 -18.01
N LEU A 148 6.12 1.93 -18.64
CA LEU A 148 7.06 2.82 -17.96
C LEU A 148 6.28 4.01 -17.42
N VAL A 149 6.45 4.30 -16.13
CA VAL A 149 5.74 5.39 -15.47
C VAL A 149 6.70 6.32 -14.73
N VAL A 150 6.35 7.59 -14.66
CA VAL A 150 6.78 8.46 -13.58
C VAL A 150 5.73 8.37 -12.48
N TYR A 151 6.16 8.29 -11.22
CA TYR A 151 5.23 8.19 -10.10
C TYR A 151 5.68 9.00 -8.89
N GLU A 152 4.71 9.39 -8.08
CA GLU A 152 4.93 9.88 -6.72
C GLU A 152 4.14 9.03 -5.74
N ARG A 153 4.84 8.54 -4.71
CA ARG A 153 4.20 7.91 -3.56
C ARG A 153 3.90 8.98 -2.53
N LYS A 154 2.66 9.01 -2.07
CA LYS A 154 2.13 9.97 -1.11
C LYS A 154 1.66 9.23 0.15
N LYS A 155 1.63 9.95 1.27
CA LYS A 155 1.04 9.51 2.52
C LYS A 155 0.01 10.56 2.94
N GLY A 156 -1.21 10.14 3.26
CA GLY A 156 -2.27 11.04 3.70
C GLY A 156 -3.67 10.53 3.41
N ASN A 157 -4.64 11.39 3.69
CA ASN A 157 -6.06 11.09 3.54
C ASN A 157 -6.46 11.12 2.05
N TYR A 158 -7.16 10.09 1.60
CA TYR A 158 -7.68 9.98 0.22
C TYR A 158 -8.67 11.07 -0.18
N HIS A 159 -9.26 11.79 0.78
CA HIS A 159 -10.09 12.97 0.47
C HIS A 159 -9.31 14.10 -0.22
N ASN A 160 -7.99 14.10 -0.11
CA ASN A 160 -7.13 15.11 -0.74
C ASN A 160 -6.65 14.73 -2.15
N LEU A 161 -7.03 13.55 -2.66
CA LEU A 161 -6.56 13.02 -3.94
C LEU A 161 -6.72 13.99 -5.11
N SER A 162 -7.84 14.72 -5.19
CA SER A 162 -8.05 15.69 -6.28
C SER A 162 -6.99 16.80 -6.30
N ALA A 163 -6.59 17.31 -5.13
CA ALA A 163 -5.56 18.34 -5.03
C ALA A 163 -4.17 17.77 -5.35
N GLU A 164 -3.88 16.56 -4.89
CA GLU A 164 -2.62 15.85 -5.18
C GLU A 164 -2.50 15.55 -6.68
N TRP A 165 -3.59 15.13 -7.34
CA TRP A 165 -3.63 14.94 -8.79
C TRP A 165 -3.36 16.22 -9.56
N CYS A 166 -3.97 17.35 -9.18
CA CYS A 166 -3.71 18.63 -9.83
C CYS A 166 -2.22 19.00 -9.76
N ALA A 167 -1.61 18.88 -8.58
CA ALA A 167 -0.19 19.18 -8.39
C ALA A 167 0.73 18.21 -9.16
N PHE A 168 0.37 16.93 -9.21
CA PHE A 168 1.12 15.91 -9.96
C PHE A 168 1.09 16.18 -11.46
N ILE A 169 -0.11 16.40 -12.03
CA ILE A 169 -0.29 16.68 -13.46
C ILE A 169 0.45 17.96 -13.87
N GLU A 170 0.35 19.04 -13.08
CA GLU A 170 1.09 20.27 -13.34
C GLU A 170 2.59 20.02 -13.37
N LYS A 171 3.10 19.28 -12.38
CA LYS A 171 4.53 19.01 -12.24
C LYS A 171 5.13 18.18 -13.37
N TYR A 172 4.37 17.24 -13.93
CA TYR A 172 4.83 16.29 -14.93
C TYR A 172 4.19 16.50 -16.31
N SER A 173 3.55 17.65 -16.53
CA SER A 173 2.89 18.01 -17.80
C SER A 173 3.80 17.88 -19.02
N ASP A 174 5.08 18.23 -18.88
CA ASP A 174 6.07 18.15 -19.97
C ASP A 174 6.39 16.71 -20.42
N LEU A 175 6.01 15.71 -19.63
CA LEU A 175 6.18 14.28 -19.94
C LEU A 175 4.94 13.68 -20.60
N ALA A 176 3.81 14.39 -20.60
CA ALA A 176 2.54 13.91 -21.11
C ALA A 176 2.49 13.95 -22.66
N THR A 177 1.77 12.99 -23.21
CA THR A 177 1.40 12.91 -24.63
C THR A 177 -0.09 12.62 -24.76
N GLU A 178 -0.62 12.60 -25.98
CA GLU A 178 -2.03 12.25 -26.23
C GLU A 178 -2.40 10.84 -25.73
N ASP A 179 -1.42 9.92 -25.70
CA ASP A 179 -1.59 8.53 -25.27
C ASP A 179 -1.27 8.32 -23.78
N THR A 180 -1.06 9.38 -23.01
CA THR A 180 -0.70 9.26 -21.60
C THR A 180 -1.85 8.72 -20.77
N LEU A 181 -1.59 7.64 -20.04
CA LEU A 181 -2.49 7.10 -19.04
C LEU A 181 -2.12 7.63 -17.65
N TYR A 182 -3.12 8.07 -16.90
CA TYR A 182 -3.02 8.45 -15.50
C TYR A 182 -3.56 7.31 -14.65
N ILE A 183 -2.73 6.80 -13.74
CA ILE A 183 -3.02 5.59 -12.95
C ILE A 183 -2.89 5.94 -11.47
N GLU A 184 -3.93 5.64 -10.71
CA GLU A 184 -3.92 5.74 -9.25
C GLU A 184 -3.79 4.35 -8.64
N CYS A 185 -2.87 4.20 -7.70
CA CYS A 185 -2.75 2.99 -6.89
C CYS A 185 -3.04 3.35 -5.43
N THR A 186 -4.21 2.99 -4.93
CA THR A 186 -4.52 3.03 -3.50
C THR A 186 -3.92 1.80 -2.84
N ILE A 187 -2.99 2.00 -1.90
CA ILE A 187 -2.19 0.91 -1.32
C ILE A 187 -2.84 0.35 -0.06
N ASP A 188 -3.44 1.22 0.73
CA ASP A 188 -4.01 0.90 2.03
C ASP A 188 -5.54 0.99 2.03
N ASP A 189 -6.19 0.21 2.90
CA ASP A 189 -7.63 0.26 3.13
C ASP A 189 -7.91 1.24 4.30
N PRO A 190 -8.61 2.38 4.06
CA PRO A 190 -8.91 3.36 5.11
C PRO A 190 -9.78 2.83 6.26
N SER A 191 -10.42 1.67 6.07
CA SER A 191 -11.14 0.98 7.17
C SER A 191 -10.20 0.21 8.11
N ILE A 192 -8.94 0.07 7.75
CA ILE A 192 -7.91 -0.67 8.48
C ILE A 192 -6.78 0.26 8.91
N THR A 193 -6.28 1.05 7.97
CA THR A 193 -5.16 1.98 8.17
C THR A 193 -5.68 3.36 8.54
N ASP A 194 -5.03 4.02 9.51
CA ASP A 194 -5.34 5.41 9.84
C ASP A 194 -5.28 6.30 8.59
N GLU A 195 -6.29 7.12 8.36
CA GLU A 195 -6.45 7.92 7.14
C GLU A 195 -5.23 8.79 6.83
N ASN A 196 -4.56 9.36 7.85
CA ASN A 196 -3.35 10.17 7.65
C ASN A 196 -2.09 9.31 7.41
N SER A 197 -2.20 8.01 7.57
CA SER A 197 -1.14 7.02 7.35
C SER A 197 -1.34 6.21 6.07
N CYS A 198 -2.50 6.34 5.41
CA CYS A 198 -2.76 5.70 4.13
C CYS A 198 -1.75 6.16 3.08
N MET A 199 -1.32 5.23 2.24
CA MET A 199 -0.42 5.50 1.13
C MET A 199 -1.10 5.24 -0.20
N PHE A 200 -0.74 6.06 -1.17
CA PHE A 200 -1.20 5.94 -2.55
C PHE A 200 -0.10 6.37 -3.52
N GLU A 201 -0.21 5.96 -4.75
CA GLU A 201 0.69 6.36 -5.82
C GLU A 201 -0.11 7.02 -6.94
N LEU A 202 0.40 8.15 -7.39
CA LEU A 202 -0.06 8.83 -8.59
C LEU A 202 0.97 8.55 -9.66
N CYS A 203 0.52 7.97 -10.77
CA CYS A 203 1.37 7.52 -11.85
C CYS A 203 0.92 8.11 -13.18
N GLN A 204 1.88 8.39 -14.04
CA GLN A 204 1.66 8.81 -15.42
C GLN A 204 2.57 7.99 -16.33
N THR A 205 2.01 7.39 -17.39
CA THR A 205 2.84 6.68 -18.36
C THR A 205 3.76 7.64 -19.10
N ILE A 206 4.95 7.13 -19.44
CA ILE A 206 5.97 7.87 -20.20
C ILE A 206 6.38 7.05 -21.41
N ALA A 207 6.53 7.69 -22.56
CA ALA A 207 7.00 7.00 -23.76
C ALA A 207 8.44 6.50 -23.56
N ARG A 208 8.70 5.25 -23.92
CA ARG A 208 10.04 4.61 -23.76
C ARG A 208 11.18 5.36 -24.44
N ASN A 209 10.88 6.15 -25.46
CA ASN A 209 11.83 6.99 -26.19
C ASN A 209 11.85 8.45 -25.75
N HIS A 210 11.18 8.78 -24.64
CA HIS A 210 11.09 10.17 -24.17
C HIS A 210 12.48 10.74 -23.85
N PRO A 211 12.79 12.00 -24.27
CA PRO A 211 14.10 12.61 -24.06
C PRO A 211 14.57 12.69 -22.61
N ALA A 212 13.63 12.81 -21.65
CA ALA A 212 13.93 12.86 -20.22
C ALA A 212 14.50 11.53 -19.65
N LEU A 213 14.51 10.44 -20.43
CA LEU A 213 15.09 9.14 -20.05
C LEU A 213 16.57 8.97 -20.45
N LYS A 214 17.13 9.97 -21.11
CA LYS A 214 18.55 10.02 -21.50
C LYS A 214 19.35 10.77 -20.44
#